data_28154c5b98fb5019182a7680914f7512
#
_entry.id   28154c5b98fb5019182a7680914f7512
#
_cell.length_a   1.000
_cell.length_b   1.000
_cell.length_c   1.000
_cell.angle_alpha   90.00
_cell.angle_beta   90.00
_cell.angle_gamma   90.00
#
_symmetry.space_group_name_H-M   'P 1'
#
loop_
_entity.id
_entity.type
_entity.pdbx_description
1 polymer ?
#
loop_
_entity_poly.entity_id
_entity_poly.type
_entity_poly.pdbx_seq_one_letter_code
_entity_poly.pdbx_strand_id
1 'polypeptide(L)'
;GALHDLQQRIVLLAPTGRAAKVLSKYAHVRAHTIPKYIYRQKQLGEDRFSLNENLHRNTLFIVDEASMISGLRDNPMFGSGILLEDLVRYVYSGEGCSMLLLGDDAQLPPVGSIQSPALNIDYMSGYQLDIHSHTLTQVARQASDSSILDNATRLRPFALGEQAMRKKCEEAMWDILS
;
A
#
# COMPACT_ATOMS: atom_id res chain seq x y z
N GLY A 1 -20.44 11.03 2.21
CA GLY A 1 -19.24 11.85 2.25
C GLY A 1 -18.94 12.44 0.87
N ALA A 2 -17.97 13.36 0.77
CA ALA A 2 -17.67 14.15 -0.42
C ALA A 2 -17.42 13.34 -1.70
N LEU A 3 -16.95 12.09 -1.60
CA LEU A 3 -16.72 11.20 -2.76
C LEU A 3 -18.01 10.60 -3.33
N HIS A 4 -19.08 10.53 -2.55
CA HIS A 4 -20.38 10.06 -3.03
C HIS A 4 -21.05 11.09 -3.95
N ASP A 5 -20.77 12.37 -3.73
CA ASP A 5 -21.30 13.47 -4.56
C ASP A 5 -20.63 13.55 -5.94
N LEU A 6 -19.45 12.94 -6.11
CA LEU A 6 -18.72 12.86 -7.37
C LEU A 6 -19.14 11.69 -8.27
N GLN A 7 -20.17 10.91 -7.90
CA GLN A 7 -20.61 9.67 -8.57
C GLN A 7 -19.46 8.66 -8.80
N GLN A 8 -18.38 8.77 -8.04
CA GLN A 8 -17.23 7.90 -8.14
C GLN A 8 -17.47 6.63 -7.31
N ARG A 9 -17.26 5.47 -7.91
CA ARG A 9 -17.31 4.19 -7.20
C ARG A 9 -16.06 4.05 -6.33
N ILE A 10 -16.19 3.41 -5.18
CA ILE A 10 -15.08 3.18 -4.27
C ILE A 10 -14.92 1.68 -4.03
N VAL A 11 -13.69 1.21 -4.08
CA VAL A 11 -13.28 -0.14 -3.69
C VAL A 11 -12.24 -0.02 -2.57
N LEU A 12 -12.48 -0.73 -1.45
CA LEU A 12 -11.59 -0.74 -0.30
C LEU A 12 -10.75 -2.00 -0.30
N LEU A 13 -9.43 -1.85 -0.24
CA LEU A 13 -8.45 -2.92 -0.25
C LEU A 13 -7.48 -2.81 0.94
N ALA A 14 -6.92 -3.94 1.34
CA ALA A 14 -5.84 -4.00 2.32
C ALA A 14 -4.92 -5.21 2.03
N PRO A 15 -3.64 -5.19 2.45
CA PRO A 15 -2.71 -6.30 2.18
C PRO A 15 -3.08 -7.58 2.92
N THR A 16 -3.69 -7.49 4.11
CA THR A 16 -3.99 -8.64 4.97
C THR A 16 -5.46 -8.75 5.34
N GLY A 17 -5.91 -9.96 5.70
CA GLY A 17 -7.28 -10.20 6.15
C GLY A 17 -7.64 -9.43 7.43
N ARG A 18 -6.65 -9.25 8.34
CA ARG A 18 -6.85 -8.45 9.56
C ARG A 18 -7.08 -6.98 9.23
N ALA A 19 -6.24 -6.39 8.40
CA ALA A 19 -6.38 -5.01 7.96
C ALA A 19 -7.71 -4.80 7.21
N ALA A 20 -8.09 -5.70 6.30
CA ALA A 20 -9.37 -5.63 5.60
C ALA A 20 -10.59 -5.69 6.54
N LYS A 21 -10.54 -6.50 7.60
CA LYS A 21 -11.61 -6.53 8.62
C LYS A 21 -11.72 -5.22 9.39
N VAL A 22 -10.58 -4.65 9.80
CA VAL A 22 -10.52 -3.38 10.52
C VAL A 22 -11.06 -2.26 9.64
N LEU A 23 -10.58 -2.16 8.41
CA LEU A 23 -11.04 -1.18 7.44
C LEU A 23 -12.55 -1.28 7.18
N SER A 24 -13.08 -2.50 6.99
CA SER A 24 -14.51 -2.74 6.81
C SER A 24 -15.35 -2.24 7.98
N LYS A 25 -14.86 -2.44 9.21
CA LYS A 25 -15.55 -2.00 10.44
C LYS A 25 -15.65 -0.48 10.52
N TYR A 26 -14.57 0.24 10.21
CA TYR A 26 -14.54 1.70 10.29
C TYR A 26 -15.26 2.38 9.12
N ALA A 27 -15.12 1.83 7.93
CA ALA A 27 -15.74 2.39 6.73
C ALA A 27 -17.22 2.04 6.58
N HIS A 28 -17.73 1.07 7.36
CA HIS A 28 -19.08 0.50 7.20
C HIS A 28 -19.36 -0.03 5.79
N VAL A 29 -18.29 -0.33 5.04
CA VAL A 29 -18.29 -0.88 3.69
C VAL A 29 -17.31 -2.05 3.65
N ARG A 30 -17.64 -3.09 2.88
CA ARG A 30 -16.79 -4.27 2.77
C ARG A 30 -15.46 -3.93 2.10
N ALA A 31 -14.37 -4.18 2.81
CA ALA A 31 -13.01 -4.18 2.26
C ALA A 31 -12.55 -5.61 1.94
N HIS A 32 -11.67 -5.73 0.96
CA HIS A 32 -11.13 -7.00 0.50
C HIS A 32 -9.61 -7.03 0.68
N THR A 33 -9.04 -8.24 0.75
CA THR A 33 -7.58 -8.34 0.63
C THR A 33 -7.19 -8.18 -0.83
N ILE A 34 -6.05 -7.49 -1.06
CA ILE A 34 -5.53 -7.27 -2.42
C ILE A 34 -5.46 -8.58 -3.21
N PRO A 35 -4.81 -9.65 -2.72
CA PRO A 35 -4.69 -10.88 -3.51
C PRO A 35 -6.04 -11.51 -3.89
N LYS A 36 -7.02 -11.53 -2.97
CA LYS A 36 -8.34 -12.08 -3.27
C LYS A 36 -9.13 -11.27 -4.28
N TYR A 37 -8.79 -9.99 -4.43
CA TYR A 37 -9.51 -9.10 -5.32
C TYR A 37 -8.94 -9.09 -6.73
N ILE A 38 -7.61 -9.02 -6.85
CA ILE A 38 -6.95 -8.83 -8.14
C ILE A 38 -6.57 -10.12 -8.85
N TYR A 39 -6.53 -11.28 -8.14
CA TYR A 39 -6.15 -12.55 -8.76
C TYR A 39 -7.33 -13.52 -8.89
N ARG A 40 -7.24 -14.37 -9.93
CA ARG A 40 -8.15 -15.51 -10.13
C ARG A 40 -7.36 -16.75 -10.55
N GLN A 41 -7.87 -17.91 -10.21
CA GLN A 41 -7.44 -19.19 -10.74
C GLN A 41 -8.06 -19.39 -12.13
N LYS A 42 -7.26 -19.65 -13.16
CA LYS A 42 -7.78 -19.80 -14.54
C LYS A 42 -8.50 -21.11 -14.77
N GLN A 43 -7.98 -22.21 -14.17
CA GLN A 43 -8.57 -23.55 -14.29
C GLN A 43 -8.52 -24.26 -12.94
N LEU A 44 -9.52 -25.13 -12.69
CA LEU A 44 -9.51 -26.03 -11.53
C LEU A 44 -8.31 -26.99 -11.65
N GLY A 45 -7.40 -26.92 -10.66
CA GLY A 45 -6.19 -27.74 -10.62
C GLY A 45 -4.90 -27.04 -11.05
N GLU A 46 -4.94 -25.81 -11.53
CA GLU A 46 -3.73 -25.00 -11.71
C GLU A 46 -3.29 -24.39 -10.39
N ASP A 47 -1.99 -24.57 -10.06
CA ASP A 47 -1.38 -23.94 -8.86
C ASP A 47 -1.03 -22.44 -9.07
N ARG A 48 -1.32 -21.88 -10.26
CA ARG A 48 -1.03 -20.50 -10.60
C ARG A 48 -2.28 -19.63 -10.63
N PHE A 49 -2.16 -18.44 -10.03
CA PHE A 49 -3.16 -17.40 -10.04
C PHE A 49 -2.76 -16.31 -11.03
N SER A 50 -3.64 -15.98 -11.94
CA SER A 50 -3.43 -14.91 -12.92
C SER A 50 -4.13 -13.63 -12.46
N LEU A 51 -3.62 -12.49 -12.92
CA LEU A 51 -4.27 -11.21 -12.71
C LEU A 51 -5.67 -11.24 -13.33
N ASN A 52 -6.65 -10.79 -12.57
CA ASN A 52 -8.03 -10.68 -13.02
C ASN A 52 -8.17 -9.51 -14.01
N GLU A 53 -9.19 -9.53 -14.83
CA GLU A 53 -9.58 -8.39 -15.64
C GLU A 53 -10.26 -7.33 -14.75
N ASN A 54 -9.85 -6.07 -14.90
CA ASN A 54 -10.51 -4.97 -14.21
C ASN A 54 -11.66 -4.42 -15.05
N LEU A 55 -12.87 -4.77 -14.68
CA LEU A 55 -14.11 -4.32 -15.35
C LEU A 55 -14.68 -3.03 -14.71
N HIS A 56 -13.97 -2.44 -13.75
CA HIS A 56 -14.40 -1.20 -13.12
C HIS A 56 -14.20 0.00 -14.04
N ARG A 57 -15.09 0.98 -13.90
CA ARG A 57 -15.02 2.28 -14.58
C ARG A 57 -15.19 3.39 -13.56
N ASN A 58 -14.43 4.50 -13.73
CA ASN A 58 -14.49 5.68 -12.87
C ASN A 58 -14.46 5.30 -11.36
N THR A 59 -13.54 4.41 -10.98
CA THR A 59 -13.49 3.82 -9.64
C THR A 59 -12.21 4.23 -8.94
N LEU A 60 -12.35 4.69 -7.68
CA LEU A 60 -11.23 4.94 -6.79
C LEU A 60 -10.98 3.70 -5.93
N PHE A 61 -9.78 3.13 -6.07
CA PHE A 61 -9.29 2.07 -5.21
C PHE A 61 -8.54 2.68 -4.02
N ILE A 62 -9.07 2.50 -2.82
CA ILE A 62 -8.42 2.94 -1.58
C ILE A 62 -7.75 1.73 -0.94
N VAL A 63 -6.44 1.82 -0.76
CA VAL A 63 -5.61 0.76 -0.19
C VAL A 63 -5.09 1.22 1.15
N ASP A 64 -5.57 0.61 2.22
CA ASP A 64 -5.10 0.88 3.58
C ASP A 64 -3.93 -0.05 3.94
N GLU A 65 -3.10 0.38 4.91
CA GLU A 65 -1.87 -0.32 5.33
C GLU A 65 -0.90 -0.58 4.15
N ALA A 66 -0.82 0.37 3.21
CA ALA A 66 0.01 0.24 2.01
C ALA A 66 1.51 0.08 2.32
N SER A 67 1.96 0.52 3.51
CA SER A 67 3.33 0.31 3.99
C SER A 67 3.75 -1.16 4.04
N MET A 68 2.80 -2.09 4.13
CA MET A 68 3.05 -3.54 4.16
C MET A 68 3.19 -4.19 2.77
N ILE A 69 2.96 -3.45 1.67
CA ILE A 69 3.00 -4.02 0.32
C ILE A 69 4.44 -4.12 -0.16
N SER A 70 4.88 -5.34 -0.48
CA SER A 70 6.21 -5.61 -1.00
C SER A 70 6.34 -5.22 -2.48
N GLY A 71 7.47 -4.64 -2.83
CA GLY A 71 7.91 -4.42 -4.22
C GLY A 71 8.85 -5.53 -4.72
N LEU A 72 9.11 -6.56 -3.91
CA LEU A 72 9.95 -7.68 -4.27
C LEU A 72 9.10 -8.85 -4.78
N ARG A 73 9.75 -9.76 -5.51
CA ARG A 73 9.12 -11.01 -5.94
C ARG A 73 8.99 -11.97 -4.76
N ASP A 74 7.82 -11.98 -4.13
CA ASP A 74 7.56 -12.77 -2.92
C ASP A 74 6.90 -14.11 -3.22
N ASN A 75 6.02 -14.14 -4.22
CA ASN A 75 5.24 -15.34 -4.51
C ASN A 75 5.02 -15.54 -6.03
N PRO A 76 5.83 -16.40 -6.67
CA PRO A 76 5.75 -16.65 -8.12
C PRO A 76 4.46 -17.34 -8.58
N MET A 77 3.63 -17.81 -7.64
CA MET A 77 2.33 -18.43 -7.98
C MET A 77 1.26 -17.39 -8.34
N PHE A 78 1.47 -16.11 -7.97
CA PHE A 78 0.52 -15.02 -8.22
C PHE A 78 1.06 -14.05 -9.26
N GLY A 79 0.38 -13.90 -10.38
CA GLY A 79 0.65 -12.89 -11.40
C GLY A 79 2.13 -12.78 -11.82
N SER A 80 2.72 -11.59 -11.65
CA SER A 80 4.15 -11.33 -11.85
C SER A 80 5.03 -11.85 -10.70
N GLY A 81 4.41 -12.14 -9.56
CA GLY A 81 5.07 -12.45 -8.29
C GLY A 81 5.39 -11.21 -7.44
N ILE A 82 5.08 -10.00 -7.94
CA ILE A 82 5.29 -8.71 -7.26
C ILE A 82 3.93 -8.07 -7.03
N LEU A 83 3.46 -8.09 -5.78
CA LEU A 83 2.10 -7.67 -5.44
C LEU A 83 1.83 -6.20 -5.80
N LEU A 84 2.79 -5.31 -5.58
CA LEU A 84 2.64 -3.89 -5.89
C LEU A 84 2.51 -3.65 -7.39
N GLU A 85 3.33 -4.30 -8.22
CA GLU A 85 3.26 -4.21 -9.67
C GLU A 85 1.91 -4.68 -10.21
N ASP A 86 1.46 -5.84 -9.73
CA ASP A 86 0.19 -6.42 -10.14
C ASP A 86 -1.02 -5.56 -9.70
N LEU A 87 -0.95 -4.94 -8.52
CA LEU A 87 -1.97 -4.02 -8.04
C LEU A 87 -2.06 -2.77 -8.94
N VAL A 88 -0.93 -2.13 -9.23
CA VAL A 88 -0.87 -0.97 -10.12
C VAL A 88 -1.43 -1.33 -11.50
N ARG A 89 -0.96 -2.43 -12.07
CA ARG A 89 -1.41 -2.93 -13.37
C ARG A 89 -2.91 -3.23 -13.40
N TYR A 90 -3.44 -3.86 -12.35
CA TYR A 90 -4.86 -4.13 -12.22
C TYR A 90 -5.69 -2.85 -12.20
N VAL A 91 -5.35 -1.91 -11.31
CA VAL A 91 -6.12 -0.68 -11.14
C VAL A 91 -6.15 0.13 -12.42
N TYR A 92 -4.99 0.36 -13.03
CA TYR A 92 -4.87 1.24 -14.20
C TYR A 92 -5.21 0.56 -15.54
N SER A 93 -5.54 -0.74 -15.54
CA SER A 93 -6.17 -1.39 -16.68
C SER A 93 -7.67 -1.06 -16.81
N GLY A 94 -8.30 -0.55 -15.75
CA GLY A 94 -9.70 -0.10 -15.77
C GLY A 94 -9.83 1.34 -16.28
N GLU A 95 -10.94 1.62 -16.98
CA GLU A 95 -11.20 2.92 -17.56
C GLU A 95 -11.50 3.98 -16.48
N GLY A 96 -10.70 5.07 -16.44
CA GLY A 96 -10.89 6.16 -15.46
C GLY A 96 -10.69 5.73 -14.00
N CYS A 97 -10.00 4.62 -13.76
CA CYS A 97 -9.69 4.16 -12.42
C CYS A 97 -8.47 4.89 -11.85
N SER A 98 -8.49 5.10 -10.53
CA SER A 98 -7.41 5.73 -9.79
C SER A 98 -7.17 5.01 -8.47
N MET A 99 -6.03 5.27 -7.83
CA MET A 99 -5.63 4.61 -6.59
C MET A 99 -5.20 5.63 -5.54
N LEU A 100 -5.62 5.41 -4.30
CA LEU A 100 -5.15 6.11 -3.11
C LEU A 100 -4.48 5.11 -2.18
N LEU A 101 -3.20 5.28 -1.93
CA LEU A 101 -2.41 4.48 -1.00
C LEU A 101 -2.34 5.20 0.35
N LEU A 102 -2.79 4.54 1.41
CA LEU A 102 -2.75 5.03 2.78
C LEU A 102 -1.82 4.13 3.60
N GLY A 103 -0.89 4.72 4.33
CA GLY A 103 0.05 3.96 5.14
C GLY A 103 0.83 4.84 6.09
N ASP A 104 1.69 4.22 6.88
CA ASP A 104 2.52 4.88 7.87
C ASP A 104 4.00 4.51 7.66
N ASP A 105 4.80 5.48 7.25
CA ASP A 105 6.24 5.33 6.99
C ASP A 105 7.05 4.99 8.26
N ALA A 106 6.50 5.29 9.45
CA ALA A 106 7.13 4.93 10.71
C ALA A 106 6.90 3.47 11.12
N GLN A 107 6.02 2.74 10.42
CA GLN A 107 5.84 1.30 10.61
C GLN A 107 6.95 0.51 9.92
N LEU A 108 7.13 -0.74 10.36
CA LEU A 108 8.11 -1.63 9.75
C LEU A 108 7.80 -1.85 8.26
N PRO A 109 8.81 -1.67 7.39
CA PRO A 109 8.65 -1.96 5.97
C PRO A 109 8.46 -3.46 5.73
N PRO A 110 8.03 -3.88 4.53
CA PRO A 110 7.95 -5.28 4.15
C PRO A 110 9.27 -6.01 4.36
N VAL A 111 9.22 -7.31 4.64
CA VAL A 111 10.41 -8.14 4.81
C VAL A 111 11.30 -8.04 3.57
N GLY A 112 12.58 -7.77 3.77
CA GLY A 112 13.55 -7.60 2.68
C GLY A 112 13.59 -6.21 2.05
N SER A 113 12.82 -5.25 2.58
CA SER A 113 12.82 -3.85 2.13
C SER A 113 13.24 -2.92 3.26
N ILE A 114 13.97 -1.86 2.95
CA ILE A 114 14.39 -0.82 3.92
C ILE A 114 13.29 0.22 4.08
N GLN A 115 12.55 0.46 3.02
CA GLN A 115 11.43 1.41 2.96
C GLN A 115 10.22 0.73 2.32
N SER A 116 9.03 1.29 2.57
CA SER A 116 7.84 0.85 1.88
C SER A 116 7.86 1.32 0.42
N PRO A 117 7.95 0.43 -0.57
CA PRO A 117 7.95 0.82 -1.98
C PRO A 117 6.65 1.50 -2.38
N ALA A 118 5.51 1.10 -1.79
CA ALA A 118 4.19 1.65 -2.12
C ALA A 118 4.00 3.11 -1.65
N LEU A 119 4.77 3.55 -0.64
CA LEU A 119 4.73 4.93 -0.12
C LEU A 119 5.92 5.78 -0.59
N ASN A 120 6.84 5.19 -1.35
CA ASN A 120 8.02 5.87 -1.87
C ASN A 120 7.71 6.47 -3.26
N ILE A 121 7.73 7.81 -3.36
CA ILE A 121 7.41 8.53 -4.59
C ILE A 121 8.39 8.18 -5.71
N ASP A 122 9.69 8.09 -5.41
CA ASP A 122 10.72 7.79 -6.41
C ASP A 122 10.50 6.40 -6.99
N TYR A 123 10.17 5.41 -6.15
CA TYR A 123 9.84 4.07 -6.59
C TYR A 123 8.58 4.05 -7.45
N MET A 124 7.52 4.70 -6.98
CA MET A 124 6.22 4.75 -7.68
C MET A 124 6.29 5.53 -8.99
N SER A 125 7.17 6.51 -9.12
CA SER A 125 7.40 7.26 -10.37
C SER A 125 7.86 6.39 -11.52
N GLY A 126 8.48 5.25 -11.23
CA GLY A 126 8.84 4.23 -12.21
C GLY A 126 7.66 3.66 -13.01
N TYR A 127 6.43 3.76 -12.49
CA TYR A 127 5.21 3.34 -13.20
C TYR A 127 4.66 4.39 -14.16
N GLN A 128 5.30 5.56 -14.32
CA GLN A 128 4.88 6.65 -15.22
C GLN A 128 3.46 7.17 -14.94
N LEU A 129 3.07 7.18 -13.67
CA LEU A 129 1.78 7.69 -13.20
C LEU A 129 1.92 9.14 -12.73
N ASP A 130 0.83 9.89 -12.81
CA ASP A 130 0.72 11.19 -12.14
C ASP A 130 0.49 10.96 -10.63
N ILE A 131 1.51 11.27 -9.81
CA ILE A 131 1.55 10.93 -8.40
C ILE A 131 1.57 12.18 -7.55
N HIS A 132 0.62 12.23 -6.62
CA HIS A 132 0.57 13.24 -5.57
C HIS A 132 0.76 12.59 -4.21
N SER A 133 1.58 13.19 -3.36
CA SER A 133 1.82 12.72 -1.99
C SER A 133 1.49 13.79 -0.98
N HIS A 134 0.90 13.37 0.13
CA HIS A 134 0.62 14.25 1.25
C HIS A 134 0.84 13.53 2.58
N THR A 135 1.52 14.19 3.52
CA THR A 135 1.76 13.65 4.86
C THR A 135 0.82 14.29 5.86
N LEU A 136 0.03 13.43 6.56
CA LEU A 136 -0.84 13.87 7.66
C LEU A 136 -0.02 14.01 8.94
N THR A 137 -0.04 15.19 9.55
CA THR A 137 0.75 15.50 10.75
C THR A 137 -0.08 15.54 12.03
N GLN A 138 -1.41 15.62 11.95
CA GLN A 138 -2.29 15.64 13.10
C GLN A 138 -2.77 14.24 13.48
N VAL A 139 -2.68 13.90 14.78
CA VAL A 139 -3.16 12.63 15.33
C VAL A 139 -4.58 12.84 15.87
N ALA A 140 -5.57 12.23 15.23
CA ALA A 140 -6.99 12.36 15.56
C ALA A 140 -7.59 11.17 16.33
N ARG A 141 -6.88 10.05 16.45
CA ARG A 141 -7.44 8.79 17.01
C ARG A 141 -7.38 8.69 18.54
N GLN A 142 -6.58 9.51 19.21
CA GLN A 142 -6.40 9.47 20.65
C GLN A 142 -6.77 10.81 21.28
N ALA A 143 -7.25 10.78 22.52
CA ALA A 143 -7.47 12.01 23.28
C ALA A 143 -6.13 12.75 23.45
N SER A 144 -6.15 14.06 23.31
CA SER A 144 -4.97 14.94 23.36
C SER A 144 -4.12 14.79 24.64
N ASP A 145 -4.69 14.23 25.72
CA ASP A 145 -4.03 14.07 27.02
C ASP A 145 -3.48 12.66 27.26
N SER A 146 -3.40 11.82 26.23
CA SER A 146 -2.86 10.47 26.38
C SER A 146 -1.33 10.48 26.42
N SER A 147 -0.74 10.02 27.53
CA SER A 147 0.72 9.81 27.65
C SER A 147 1.28 8.84 26.59
N ILE A 148 0.44 7.91 26.11
CA ILE A 148 0.78 6.96 25.05
C ILE A 148 0.96 7.73 23.71
N LEU A 149 0.06 8.67 23.42
CA LEU A 149 0.14 9.50 22.23
C LEU A 149 1.40 10.37 22.23
N ASP A 150 1.69 11.02 23.36
CA ASP A 150 2.87 11.87 23.50
C ASP A 150 4.17 11.09 23.29
N ASN A 151 4.27 9.90 23.89
CA ASN A 151 5.42 9.02 23.71
C ASN A 151 5.53 8.50 22.27
N ALA A 152 4.43 8.06 21.66
CA ALA A 152 4.43 7.59 20.27
C ALA A 152 4.82 8.70 19.29
N THR A 153 4.32 9.92 19.50
CA THR A 153 4.63 11.09 18.68
C THR A 153 6.10 11.49 18.81
N ARG A 154 6.67 11.42 20.03
CA ARG A 154 8.09 11.69 20.26
C ARG A 154 9.02 10.64 19.63
N LEU A 155 8.62 9.38 19.62
CA LEU A 155 9.45 8.30 19.05
C LEU A 155 9.40 8.25 17.51
N ARG A 156 8.35 8.77 16.89
CA ARG A 156 8.18 8.75 15.42
C ARG A 156 9.36 9.37 14.64
N PRO A 157 9.89 10.55 14.98
CA PRO A 157 11.05 11.11 14.29
C PRO A 157 12.30 10.23 14.40
N PHE A 158 12.50 9.53 15.53
CA PHE A 158 13.62 8.60 15.71
C PHE A 158 13.50 7.38 14.81
N ALA A 159 12.31 6.80 14.68
CA ALA A 159 12.07 5.68 13.77
C ALA A 159 12.34 6.06 12.30
N LEU A 160 11.87 7.23 11.86
CA LEU A 160 12.15 7.76 10.51
C LEU A 160 13.62 8.08 10.31
N GLY A 161 14.29 8.62 11.33
CA GLY A 161 15.73 8.91 11.31
C GLY A 161 16.58 7.65 11.20
N GLU A 162 16.21 6.58 11.90
CA GLU A 162 16.90 5.29 11.83
C GLU A 162 16.77 4.65 10.44
N GLN A 163 15.60 4.72 9.82
CA GLN A 163 15.40 4.25 8.45
C GLN A 163 16.26 5.02 7.43
N ALA A 164 16.32 6.36 7.57
CA ALA A 164 17.16 7.20 6.73
C ALA A 164 18.65 6.90 6.90
N MET A 165 19.10 6.60 8.14
CA MET A 165 20.48 6.24 8.44
C MET A 165 20.83 4.87 7.85
N ARG A 166 19.96 3.88 7.95
CA ARG A 166 20.16 2.56 7.33
C ARG A 166 20.32 2.67 5.82
N LYS A 167 19.47 3.45 5.15
CA LYS A 167 19.56 3.69 3.70
C LYS A 167 20.93 4.28 3.32
N LYS A 168 21.42 5.30 4.05
CA LYS A 168 22.74 5.88 3.79
C LYS A 168 23.89 4.89 4.01
N CYS A 169 23.80 4.04 5.03
CA CYS A 169 24.82 3.00 5.26
C CYS A 169 24.87 1.96 4.15
N GLU A 170 23.73 1.57 3.60
CA GLU A 170 23.68 0.61 2.49
C GLU A 170 24.17 1.21 1.18
N GLU A 171 23.78 2.44 0.86
CA GLU A 171 24.31 3.19 -0.29
C GLU A 171 25.85 3.29 -0.22
N ALA A 172 26.40 3.64 0.96
CA ALA A 172 27.84 3.70 1.16
C ALA A 172 28.54 2.33 1.08
N MET A 173 27.89 1.25 1.47
CA MET A 173 28.42 -0.11 1.30
C MET A 173 28.48 -0.54 -0.17
N TRP A 174 27.49 -0.17 -0.97
CA TRP A 174 27.49 -0.47 -2.42
C TRP A 174 28.62 0.29 -3.15
N ASP A 175 28.85 1.55 -2.78
CA ASP A 175 29.95 2.36 -3.35
C ASP A 175 31.36 1.84 -3.00
N ILE A 176 31.48 1.06 -1.92
CA ILE A 176 32.77 0.43 -1.52
C ILE A 176 32.99 -0.91 -2.23
N LEU A 177 31.91 -1.60 -2.63
CA LEU A 177 31.97 -2.93 -3.23
C LEU A 177 31.91 -2.93 -4.77
N SER A 178 31.66 -1.78 -5.37
CA SER A 178 31.67 -1.55 -6.83
C SER A 178 32.99 -0.95 -7.29
#